data_3846cb70f71d34050ee109c2ad3063be
#
_entry.id   3846cb70f71d34050ee109c2ad3063be
#
_cell.length_a   1.000
_cell.length_b   1.000
_cell.length_c   1.000
_cell.angle_alpha   90.00
_cell.angle_beta   90.00
_cell.angle_gamma   90.00
#
_symmetry.space_group_name_H-M   'P 1'
#
loop_
_entity.id
_entity.type
_entity.pdbx_description
1 polymer ?
#
loop_
_entity_poly.entity_id
_entity_poly.type
_entity_poly.pdbx_seq_one_letter_code
_entity_poly.pdbx_strand_id
1 'polypeptide(L)'
;MATKDYVAPFAVDVSDRRRLRLSSGTTEVWHQCLLVRDFPDYLSDQLVSSITDIKADITVGIHLSPRGKAEGLKLVNRTIAEMDMQAIDERRKNRKQHLPEDMLPHDLQESMSQAGELRDDLEHNGDRLVDSLMIVDVSADSREQLDQTVRDVTAVLPLGNPLPPMRRTLTTSSAAILVPFTSQELFEPGGVFHGANARTGNPVVIDRTKGMNGNGFILGTTGSG
;
A
#
# COMPACT_ATOMS: atom_id res chain seq x y z
N MET A 1 -37.13 -10.61 -9.98
CA MET A 1 -36.17 -10.06 -9.00
C MET A 1 -34.85 -9.88 -9.73
N ALA A 2 -34.30 -8.67 -9.76
CA ALA A 2 -33.02 -8.43 -10.44
C ALA A 2 -31.86 -8.81 -9.53
N THR A 3 -30.69 -9.18 -10.08
CA THR A 3 -29.50 -9.58 -9.29
C THR A 3 -29.12 -8.51 -8.26
N LYS A 4 -29.34 -7.22 -8.54
CA LYS A 4 -29.12 -6.12 -7.62
C LYS A 4 -29.93 -6.23 -6.32
N ASP A 5 -31.10 -6.86 -6.35
CA ASP A 5 -32.00 -6.99 -5.18
C ASP A 5 -31.47 -7.99 -4.14
N TYR A 6 -30.46 -8.82 -4.53
CA TYR A 6 -29.78 -9.76 -3.64
C TYR A 6 -28.46 -9.22 -3.05
N VAL A 7 -27.87 -8.21 -3.69
CA VAL A 7 -26.53 -7.70 -3.35
C VAL A 7 -26.61 -6.34 -2.68
N ALA A 8 -27.65 -5.55 -2.97
CA ALA A 8 -27.80 -4.22 -2.39
C ALA A 8 -28.34 -4.31 -0.95
N PRO A 9 -27.76 -3.55 -0.01
CA PRO A 9 -28.32 -3.44 1.34
C PRO A 9 -29.72 -2.77 1.28
N PHE A 10 -30.61 -3.13 2.20
CA PHE A 10 -31.95 -2.50 2.30
C PHE A 10 -31.88 -1.05 2.77
N ALA A 11 -30.91 -0.75 3.64
CA ALA A 11 -30.69 0.61 4.12
C ALA A 11 -29.19 0.88 4.33
N VAL A 12 -28.83 2.14 4.07
CA VAL A 12 -27.48 2.67 4.29
C VAL A 12 -27.63 3.88 5.22
N ASP A 13 -27.07 3.78 6.42
CA ASP A 13 -27.05 4.87 7.39
C ASP A 13 -25.69 5.55 7.37
N VAL A 14 -25.69 6.84 7.02
CA VAL A 14 -24.52 7.73 6.92
C VAL A 14 -24.54 8.84 7.96
N SER A 15 -25.32 8.71 9.01
CA SER A 15 -25.46 9.71 10.07
C SER A 15 -24.17 9.94 10.86
N ASP A 16 -23.35 8.89 11.02
CA ASP A 16 -21.99 9.02 11.55
C ASP A 16 -21.03 9.45 10.42
N ARG A 17 -20.25 10.50 10.66
CA ARG A 17 -19.29 11.04 9.67
C ARG A 17 -18.10 10.11 9.38
N ARG A 18 -17.84 9.16 10.26
CA ARG A 18 -16.68 8.25 10.18
C ARG A 18 -17.07 6.82 9.83
N ARG A 19 -18.32 6.45 10.07
CA ARG A 19 -18.79 5.08 9.94
C ARG A 19 -20.03 5.01 9.09
N LEU A 20 -20.14 3.92 8.39
CA LEU A 20 -21.28 3.57 7.57
C LEU A 20 -21.93 2.33 8.18
N ARG A 21 -23.25 2.31 8.33
CA ARG A 21 -23.99 1.13 8.74
C ARG A 21 -24.84 0.64 7.57
N LEU A 22 -24.60 -0.58 7.19
CA LEU A 22 -25.41 -1.27 6.18
C LEU A 22 -26.38 -2.23 6.87
N SER A 23 -27.64 -2.21 6.45
CA SER A 23 -28.64 -3.12 6.96
C SER A 23 -29.21 -3.96 5.82
N SER A 24 -29.25 -5.29 6.01
CA SER A 24 -29.83 -6.25 5.10
C SER A 24 -30.81 -7.15 5.85
N GLY A 25 -32.02 -6.63 6.05
CA GLY A 25 -33.06 -7.33 6.82
C GLY A 25 -32.71 -7.40 8.30
N THR A 26 -32.32 -8.58 8.77
CA THR A 26 -31.96 -8.83 10.19
C THR A 26 -30.49 -8.62 10.49
N THR A 27 -29.65 -8.42 9.47
CA THR A 27 -28.19 -8.31 9.64
C THR A 27 -27.80 -6.85 9.50
N GLU A 28 -27.02 -6.36 10.44
CA GLU A 28 -26.38 -5.04 10.39
C GLU A 28 -24.87 -5.23 10.34
N VAL A 29 -24.19 -4.49 9.44
CA VAL A 29 -22.74 -4.49 9.31
C VAL A 29 -22.25 -3.03 9.36
N TRP A 30 -21.25 -2.82 10.18
CA TRP A 30 -20.61 -1.52 10.33
C TRP A 30 -19.34 -1.46 9.49
N HIS A 31 -19.14 -0.36 8.78
CA HIS A 31 -17.99 -0.13 7.92
C HIS A 31 -17.29 1.16 8.27
N GLN A 32 -15.98 1.17 8.09
CA GLN A 32 -15.17 2.39 8.12
C GLN A 32 -14.09 2.32 7.07
N CYS A 33 -14.09 3.29 6.15
CA CYS A 33 -13.05 3.45 5.15
C CYS A 33 -11.91 4.29 5.69
N LEU A 34 -10.70 3.77 5.58
CA LEU A 34 -9.44 4.41 5.94
C LEU A 34 -8.69 4.74 4.65
N LEU A 35 -8.16 5.95 4.58
CA LEU A 35 -7.33 6.38 3.46
C LEU A 35 -5.87 6.37 3.88
N VAL A 36 -5.04 5.63 3.16
CA VAL A 36 -3.59 5.71 3.34
C VAL A 36 -3.10 7.00 2.68
N ARG A 37 -2.67 7.94 3.50
CA ARG A 37 -2.28 9.27 3.05
C ARG A 37 -0.82 9.36 2.70
N ASP A 38 0.02 8.86 3.57
CA ASP A 38 1.46 8.94 3.44
C ASP A 38 2.05 7.54 3.49
N PHE A 39 2.98 7.26 2.59
CA PHE A 39 3.79 6.06 2.65
C PHE A 39 5.10 6.40 3.39
N PRO A 40 5.67 5.45 4.14
CA PRO A 40 7.01 5.64 4.69
C PRO A 40 8.04 5.79 3.57
N ASP A 41 9.18 6.39 3.89
CA ASP A 41 10.28 6.59 2.94
C ASP A 41 10.78 5.26 2.34
N TYR A 42 10.61 4.18 3.09
CA TYR A 42 10.91 2.83 2.65
C TYR A 42 9.64 1.97 2.69
N LEU A 43 9.16 1.58 1.51
CA LEU A 43 8.07 0.62 1.36
C LEU A 43 8.62 -0.80 1.39
N SER A 44 8.10 -1.62 2.28
CA SER A 44 8.37 -3.06 2.29
C SER A 44 7.13 -3.83 1.82
N ASP A 45 7.34 -4.98 1.21
CA ASP A 45 6.29 -5.92 0.81
C ASP A 45 5.52 -6.50 2.01
N GLN A 46 6.02 -6.29 3.23
CA GLN A 46 5.34 -6.64 4.47
C GLN A 46 4.14 -5.73 4.78
N LEU A 47 4.05 -4.54 4.18
CA LEU A 47 2.96 -3.60 4.46
C LEU A 47 1.58 -4.23 4.20
N VAL A 48 1.41 -4.84 3.05
CA VAL A 48 0.13 -5.45 2.67
C VAL A 48 -0.11 -6.75 3.45
N SER A 49 0.93 -7.57 3.66
CA SER A 49 0.81 -8.79 4.47
C SER A 49 0.42 -8.49 5.92
N SER A 50 0.98 -7.45 6.52
CA SER A 50 0.63 -7.05 7.89
C SER A 50 -0.84 -6.67 8.05
N ILE A 51 -1.47 -6.12 7.00
CA ILE A 51 -2.91 -5.82 7.00
C ILE A 51 -3.73 -7.10 6.84
N THR A 52 -3.31 -8.00 5.96
CA THR A 52 -4.04 -9.23 5.67
C THR A 52 -3.93 -10.27 6.80
N ASP A 53 -2.92 -10.15 7.66
CA ASP A 53 -2.77 -11.02 8.84
C ASP A 53 -3.70 -10.65 10.01
N ILE A 54 -4.34 -9.49 9.95
CA ILE A 54 -5.34 -9.09 10.94
C ILE A 54 -6.59 -9.97 10.77
N LYS A 55 -7.02 -10.64 11.83
CA LYS A 55 -8.22 -11.51 11.82
C LYS A 55 -9.49 -10.67 11.88
N ALA A 56 -9.82 -10.04 10.77
CA ALA A 56 -11.01 -9.23 10.60
C ALA A 56 -11.41 -9.16 9.12
N ASP A 57 -12.62 -8.70 8.86
CA ASP A 57 -13.09 -8.47 7.50
C ASP A 57 -12.53 -7.14 7.00
N ILE A 58 -11.48 -7.23 6.19
CA ILE A 58 -10.76 -6.09 5.64
C ILE A 58 -10.71 -6.20 4.12
N THR A 59 -11.07 -5.13 3.45
CA THR A 59 -10.92 -5.00 2.00
C THR A 59 -9.92 -3.90 1.69
N VAL A 60 -8.86 -4.23 0.95
CA VAL A 60 -7.85 -3.27 0.50
C VAL A 60 -8.07 -2.97 -0.97
N GLY A 61 -8.37 -1.71 -1.27
CA GLY A 61 -8.49 -1.21 -2.63
C GLY A 61 -7.28 -0.36 -3.00
N ILE A 62 -6.54 -0.76 -4.03
CA ILE A 62 -5.40 0.00 -4.55
C ILE A 62 -5.74 0.47 -5.95
N HIS A 63 -5.79 1.78 -6.15
CA HIS A 63 -6.03 2.38 -7.44
C HIS A 63 -4.74 3.03 -7.94
N LEU A 64 -4.25 2.55 -9.09
CA LEU A 64 -3.04 3.01 -9.73
C LEU A 64 -3.38 3.69 -11.06
N SER A 65 -2.90 4.91 -11.27
CA SER A 65 -3.13 5.71 -12.46
C SER A 65 -1.78 6.17 -13.03
N PRO A 66 -1.21 5.48 -14.02
CA PRO A 66 0.09 5.82 -14.56
C PRO A 66 0.04 7.15 -15.34
N ARG A 67 1.06 7.97 -15.16
CA ARG A 67 1.26 9.22 -15.91
C ARG A 67 2.06 8.95 -17.18
N GLY A 68 1.81 9.75 -18.21
CA GLY A 68 2.64 9.75 -19.42
C GLY A 68 4.09 10.16 -19.10
N LYS A 69 5.08 9.56 -19.81
CA LYS A 69 6.51 9.86 -19.58
C LYS A 69 6.81 11.36 -19.64
N ALA A 70 6.29 12.06 -20.66
CA ALA A 70 6.49 13.50 -20.83
C ALA A 70 5.88 14.32 -19.68
N GLU A 71 4.73 13.91 -19.17
CA GLU A 71 4.06 14.57 -18.05
C GLU A 71 4.84 14.36 -16.74
N GLY A 72 5.30 13.14 -16.50
CA GLY A 72 6.14 12.81 -15.34
C GLY A 72 7.44 13.61 -15.33
N LEU A 73 8.16 13.64 -16.44
CA LEU A 73 9.39 14.43 -16.58
C LEU A 73 9.15 15.93 -16.39
N LYS A 74 8.04 16.45 -16.93
CA LYS A 74 7.68 17.87 -16.73
C LYS A 74 7.44 18.19 -15.25
N LEU A 75 6.81 17.29 -14.52
CA LEU A 75 6.58 17.46 -13.07
C LEU A 75 7.91 17.48 -12.30
N VAL A 76 8.77 16.48 -12.53
CA VAL A 76 10.07 16.38 -11.84
C VAL A 76 10.96 17.57 -12.18
N ASN A 77 11.07 17.97 -13.45
CA ASN A 77 11.88 19.11 -13.85
C ASN A 77 11.39 20.44 -13.23
N ARG A 78 10.07 20.58 -13.06
CA ARG A 78 9.52 21.72 -12.35
C ARG A 78 9.93 21.72 -10.88
N THR A 79 9.86 20.58 -10.21
CA THR A 79 10.29 20.45 -8.80
C THR A 79 11.78 20.73 -8.64
N ILE A 80 12.63 20.24 -9.56
CA ILE A 80 14.06 20.54 -9.57
C ILE A 80 14.29 22.05 -9.70
N ALA A 81 13.61 22.71 -10.64
CA ALA A 81 13.73 24.16 -10.81
C ALA A 81 13.29 24.96 -9.57
N GLU A 82 12.26 24.50 -8.86
CA GLU A 82 11.83 25.12 -7.59
C GLU A 82 12.90 24.93 -6.49
N MET A 83 13.54 23.75 -6.41
CA MET A 83 14.65 23.49 -5.49
C MET A 83 15.90 24.33 -5.83
N ASP A 84 16.24 24.48 -7.11
CA ASP A 84 17.33 25.34 -7.54
C ASP A 84 17.12 26.80 -7.13
N MET A 85 15.89 27.31 -7.24
CA MET A 85 15.56 28.65 -6.75
C MET A 85 15.73 28.76 -5.23
N GLN A 86 15.31 27.76 -4.47
CA GLN A 86 15.51 27.72 -3.02
C GLN A 86 17.01 27.71 -2.68
N ALA A 87 17.81 26.93 -3.39
CA ALA A 87 19.26 26.91 -3.20
C ALA A 87 19.92 28.28 -3.47
N ILE A 88 19.46 28.98 -4.52
CA ILE A 88 19.92 30.35 -4.81
C ILE A 88 19.57 31.31 -3.67
N ASP A 89 18.37 31.21 -3.12
CA ASP A 89 17.95 32.10 -2.02
C ASP A 89 18.72 31.79 -0.74
N GLU A 90 19.01 30.53 -0.43
CA GLU A 90 19.85 30.14 0.72
C GLU A 90 21.29 30.69 0.53
N ARG A 91 21.89 30.54 -0.66
CA ARG A 91 23.22 31.16 -0.95
C ARG A 91 23.21 32.67 -0.76
N ARG A 92 22.14 33.36 -1.17
CA ARG A 92 21.99 34.81 -0.94
C ARG A 92 21.90 35.18 0.55
N LYS A 93 21.19 34.35 1.36
CA LYS A 93 21.11 34.53 2.81
C LYS A 93 22.49 34.35 3.46
N ASN A 94 23.19 33.26 3.10
CA ASN A 94 24.52 32.95 3.62
C ASN A 94 25.50 34.10 3.33
N ARG A 95 25.48 34.65 2.10
CA ARG A 95 26.30 35.83 1.75
C ARG A 95 26.01 37.01 2.64
N LYS A 96 24.76 37.31 2.95
CA LYS A 96 24.40 38.42 3.85
C LYS A 96 24.83 38.16 5.30
N GLN A 97 24.96 36.92 5.70
CA GLN A 97 25.35 36.49 7.05
C GLN A 97 26.84 36.18 7.16
N HIS A 98 27.62 36.41 6.11
CA HIS A 98 29.07 36.13 6.03
C HIS A 98 29.38 34.63 6.26
N LEU A 99 28.46 33.77 5.93
CA LEU A 99 28.61 32.28 5.93
C LEU A 99 29.13 31.82 4.56
N PRO A 100 29.72 30.60 4.47
CA PRO A 100 30.11 30.00 3.19
C PRO A 100 28.91 29.87 2.25
N GLU A 101 29.03 30.34 1.02
CA GLU A 101 27.93 30.34 0.04
C GLU A 101 27.47 28.92 -0.32
N ASP A 102 28.38 27.94 -0.26
CA ASP A 102 28.10 26.55 -0.61
C ASP A 102 27.39 25.76 0.52
N MET A 103 27.20 26.40 1.67
CA MET A 103 26.55 25.79 2.82
C MET A 103 25.02 25.75 2.62
N LEU A 104 24.52 24.74 1.91
CA LEU A 104 23.09 24.51 1.78
C LEU A 104 22.59 23.62 2.93
N PRO A 105 21.31 23.77 3.35
CA PRO A 105 20.69 22.84 4.29
C PRO A 105 20.79 21.40 3.77
N HIS A 106 21.10 20.47 4.66
CA HIS A 106 21.28 19.05 4.30
C HIS A 106 20.04 18.47 3.58
N ASP A 107 18.87 18.77 4.11
CA ASP A 107 17.59 18.28 3.55
C ASP A 107 17.37 18.77 2.11
N LEU A 108 17.81 20.00 1.81
CA LEU A 108 17.71 20.54 0.44
C LEU A 108 18.70 19.84 -0.50
N GLN A 109 19.93 19.58 -0.06
CA GLN A 109 20.92 18.86 -0.85
C GLN A 109 20.47 17.44 -1.15
N GLU A 110 19.96 16.74 -0.14
CA GLU A 110 19.44 15.39 -0.27
C GLU A 110 18.25 15.35 -1.22
N SER A 111 17.29 16.26 -1.06
CA SER A 111 16.11 16.36 -1.94
C SER A 111 16.50 16.64 -3.39
N MET A 112 17.51 17.50 -3.64
CA MET A 112 18.02 17.78 -4.98
C MET A 112 18.68 16.55 -5.61
N SER A 113 19.46 15.77 -4.82
CA SER A 113 20.09 14.52 -5.29
C SER A 113 19.02 13.50 -5.69
N GLN A 114 18.05 13.25 -4.80
CA GLN A 114 16.95 12.31 -5.04
C GLN A 114 16.09 12.72 -6.26
N ALA A 115 15.83 14.01 -6.43
CA ALA A 115 15.10 14.50 -7.60
C ALA A 115 15.88 14.32 -8.91
N GLY A 116 17.21 14.46 -8.86
CA GLY A 116 18.10 14.18 -9.99
C GLY A 116 18.08 12.69 -10.37
N GLU A 117 18.24 11.80 -9.39
CA GLU A 117 18.15 10.36 -9.59
C GLU A 117 16.80 9.95 -10.16
N LEU A 118 15.70 10.46 -9.59
CA LEU A 118 14.36 10.19 -10.10
C LEU A 118 14.19 10.64 -11.55
N ARG A 119 14.73 11.79 -11.93
CA ARG A 119 14.69 12.24 -13.33
C ARG A 119 15.42 11.26 -14.23
N ASP A 120 16.62 10.83 -13.83
CA ASP A 120 17.44 9.90 -14.61
C ASP A 120 16.75 8.53 -14.75
N ASP A 121 16.07 8.03 -13.73
CA ASP A 121 15.25 6.82 -13.77
C ASP A 121 14.09 6.94 -14.76
N LEU A 122 13.40 8.09 -14.77
CA LEU A 122 12.31 8.35 -15.72
C LEU A 122 12.82 8.49 -17.17
N GLU A 123 14.04 9.02 -17.37
CA GLU A 123 14.60 9.22 -18.70
C GLU A 123 15.19 7.94 -19.27
N HIS A 124 15.95 7.16 -18.49
CA HIS A 124 16.81 6.10 -18.98
C HIS A 124 16.38 4.69 -18.53
N ASN A 125 15.83 4.54 -17.33
CA ASN A 125 15.54 3.21 -16.77
C ASN A 125 14.11 2.74 -17.04
N GLY A 126 13.32 3.51 -17.79
CA GLY A 126 11.95 3.15 -18.17
C GLY A 126 10.92 3.30 -17.06
N ASP A 127 11.31 3.84 -15.90
CA ASP A 127 10.40 4.10 -14.80
C ASP A 127 9.37 5.18 -15.16
N ARG A 128 8.23 5.20 -14.47
CA ARG A 128 7.16 6.17 -14.69
C ARG A 128 6.59 6.61 -13.37
N LEU A 129 6.00 7.79 -13.34
CA LEU A 129 5.22 8.24 -12.21
C LEU A 129 3.81 7.63 -12.28
N VAL A 130 3.33 7.19 -11.14
CA VAL A 130 2.01 6.57 -10.95
C VAL A 130 1.31 7.28 -9.79
N ASP A 131 0.14 7.83 -10.06
CA ASP A 131 -0.72 8.31 -8.99
C ASP A 131 -1.38 7.12 -8.31
N SER A 132 -1.14 6.96 -7.03
CA SER A 132 -1.69 5.88 -6.22
C SER A 132 -2.73 6.40 -5.22
N LEU A 133 -3.76 5.60 -5.01
CA LEU A 133 -4.76 5.79 -3.97
C LEU A 133 -4.99 4.43 -3.31
N MET A 134 -4.71 4.34 -2.02
CA MET A 134 -4.96 3.13 -1.25
C MET A 134 -6.02 3.39 -0.20
N ILE A 135 -7.07 2.59 -0.26
CA ILE A 135 -8.21 2.63 0.65
C ILE A 135 -8.30 1.28 1.35
N VAL A 136 -8.50 1.32 2.66
CA VAL A 136 -8.75 0.12 3.47
C VAL A 136 -10.15 0.25 4.05
N ASP A 137 -11.06 -0.61 3.63
CA ASP A 137 -12.38 -0.73 4.23
C ASP A 137 -12.36 -1.83 5.29
N VAL A 138 -12.78 -1.48 6.48
CA VAL A 138 -12.88 -2.39 7.62
C VAL A 138 -14.35 -2.59 7.92
N SER A 139 -14.80 -3.83 8.06
CA SER A 139 -16.17 -4.17 8.41
C SER A 139 -16.26 -5.05 9.65
N ALA A 140 -17.35 -4.91 10.39
CA ALA A 140 -17.64 -5.70 11.58
C ALA A 140 -19.16 -5.73 11.89
N ASP A 141 -19.56 -6.76 12.63
CA ASP A 141 -20.97 -6.95 13.05
C ASP A 141 -21.41 -6.00 14.18
N SER A 142 -20.45 -5.37 14.86
CA SER A 142 -20.73 -4.38 15.91
C SER A 142 -19.81 -3.17 15.82
N ARG A 143 -20.28 -2.05 16.37
CA ARG A 143 -19.53 -0.82 16.42
C ARG A 143 -18.25 -0.95 17.24
N GLU A 144 -18.32 -1.63 18.38
CA GLU A 144 -17.21 -1.85 19.31
C GLU A 144 -16.11 -2.70 18.65
N GLN A 145 -16.49 -3.74 17.94
CA GLN A 145 -15.58 -4.58 17.18
C GLN A 145 -14.93 -3.80 16.03
N LEU A 146 -15.72 -3.00 15.29
CA LEU A 146 -15.20 -2.12 14.25
C LEU A 146 -14.13 -1.17 14.80
N ASP A 147 -14.43 -0.50 15.94
CA ASP A 147 -13.50 0.46 16.55
C ASP A 147 -12.21 -0.23 17.03
N GLN A 148 -12.28 -1.48 17.48
CA GLN A 148 -11.08 -2.25 17.83
C GLN A 148 -10.27 -2.58 16.59
N THR A 149 -10.90 -3.15 15.55
CA THR A 149 -10.23 -3.50 14.31
C THR A 149 -9.60 -2.27 13.63
N VAL A 150 -10.30 -1.13 13.64
CA VAL A 150 -9.75 0.13 13.12
C VAL A 150 -8.48 0.54 13.87
N ARG A 151 -8.44 0.39 15.20
CA ARG A 151 -7.20 0.65 15.98
C ARG A 151 -6.07 -0.29 15.57
N ASP A 152 -6.35 -1.56 15.38
CA ASP A 152 -5.35 -2.57 15.00
C ASP A 152 -4.79 -2.26 13.61
N VAL A 153 -5.66 -1.93 12.64
CA VAL A 153 -5.27 -1.52 11.28
C VAL A 153 -4.46 -0.22 11.31
N THR A 154 -4.87 0.77 12.11
CA THR A 154 -4.17 2.05 12.20
C THR A 154 -2.81 1.95 12.90
N ALA A 155 -2.61 0.96 13.75
CA ALA A 155 -1.31 0.69 14.35
C ALA A 155 -0.28 0.15 13.35
N VAL A 156 -0.75 -0.53 12.30
CA VAL A 156 0.09 -1.10 11.24
C VAL A 156 0.31 -0.12 10.09
N LEU A 157 -0.69 0.72 9.80
CA LEU A 157 -0.66 1.66 8.67
C LEU A 157 -0.24 3.06 9.11
N PRO A 158 0.64 3.73 8.36
CA PRO A 158 0.95 5.15 8.56
C PRO A 158 -0.21 6.02 8.05
N LEU A 159 -1.27 6.13 8.85
CA LEU A 159 -2.44 6.92 8.50
C LEU A 159 -2.24 8.39 8.90
N GLY A 160 -2.14 9.27 7.91
CA GLY A 160 -2.19 10.72 8.14
C GLY A 160 -3.61 11.27 8.26
N ASN A 161 -3.74 12.51 8.75
CA ASN A 161 -5.02 13.19 8.91
C ASN A 161 -5.71 13.44 7.54
N PRO A 162 -7.02 13.16 7.36
CA PRO A 162 -7.67 13.17 6.05
C PRO A 162 -7.92 14.60 5.54
N LEU A 163 -6.99 15.13 4.77
CA LEU A 163 -7.21 16.32 3.93
C LEU A 163 -6.57 16.13 2.55
N PRO A 164 -7.20 16.62 1.45
CA PRO A 164 -6.66 16.46 0.09
C PRO A 164 -5.25 17.07 -0.06
N PRO A 165 -4.43 16.50 -0.96
CA PRO A 165 -4.75 15.58 -2.05
C PRO A 165 -4.76 14.11 -1.62
N MET A 166 -5.82 13.37 -2.06
CA MET A 166 -6.01 11.95 -1.73
C MET A 166 -5.08 11.01 -2.51
N ARG A 167 -4.35 11.52 -3.50
CA ARG A 167 -3.47 10.72 -4.36
C ARG A 167 -2.03 11.01 -4.04
N ARG A 168 -1.21 9.96 -4.02
CA ARG A 168 0.23 10.03 -3.92
C ARG A 168 0.87 9.63 -5.24
N THR A 169 1.91 10.33 -5.63
CA THR A 169 2.69 9.99 -6.82
C THR A 169 3.86 9.11 -6.39
N LEU A 170 3.94 7.93 -6.97
CA LEU A 170 4.99 6.92 -6.77
C LEU A 170 5.70 6.66 -8.10
N THR A 171 6.87 6.05 -8.05
CA THR A 171 7.48 5.44 -9.24
C THR A 171 6.81 4.10 -9.55
N THR A 172 6.95 3.59 -10.76
CA THR A 172 6.46 2.24 -11.11
C THR A 172 7.09 1.17 -10.25
N SER A 173 8.37 1.31 -9.93
CA SER A 173 9.12 0.41 -9.05
C SER A 173 8.53 0.39 -7.64
N SER A 174 8.25 1.56 -7.06
CA SER A 174 7.61 1.67 -5.74
C SER A 174 6.16 1.18 -5.75
N ALA A 175 5.41 1.46 -6.84
CA ALA A 175 4.02 1.00 -6.97
C ALA A 175 3.92 -0.54 -7.10
N ALA A 176 4.93 -1.20 -7.66
CA ALA A 176 4.99 -2.66 -7.77
C ALA A 176 5.00 -3.35 -6.40
N ILE A 177 5.55 -2.70 -5.36
CA ILE A 177 5.57 -3.23 -3.99
C ILE A 177 4.16 -3.28 -3.38
N LEU A 178 3.26 -2.38 -3.80
CA LEU A 178 1.87 -2.36 -3.33
C LEU A 178 1.02 -3.50 -3.90
N VAL A 179 1.48 -4.16 -4.95
CA VAL A 179 0.78 -5.33 -5.51
C VAL A 179 0.98 -6.49 -4.54
N PRO A 180 -0.11 -7.06 -3.98
CA PRO A 180 -0.02 -8.09 -2.94
C PRO A 180 0.38 -9.45 -3.54
N PHE A 181 1.63 -9.57 -3.98
CA PHE A 181 2.23 -10.87 -4.28
C PHE A 181 2.61 -11.57 -2.96
N THR A 182 1.64 -11.73 -2.08
CA THR A 182 1.85 -12.52 -0.87
C THR A 182 1.93 -13.99 -1.27
N SER A 183 2.98 -14.64 -0.85
CA SER A 183 3.04 -16.10 -0.94
C SER A 183 1.98 -16.65 0.03
N GLN A 184 1.10 -17.50 -0.47
CA GLN A 184 0.13 -18.18 0.38
C GLN A 184 0.88 -19.06 1.38
N GLU A 185 0.69 -18.82 2.67
CA GLU A 185 1.18 -19.69 3.71
C GLU A 185 0.20 -20.84 3.91
N LEU A 186 0.71 -22.06 3.81
CA LEU A 186 -0.05 -23.27 3.99
C LEU A 186 0.42 -23.95 5.28
N PHE A 187 -0.24 -23.63 6.38
CA PHE A 187 -0.01 -24.30 7.66
C PHE A 187 -1.31 -24.87 8.19
N GLU A 188 -1.49 -26.16 8.02
CA GLU A 188 -2.64 -26.91 8.52
C GLU A 188 -2.22 -27.80 9.70
N PRO A 189 -2.69 -27.51 10.92
CA PRO A 189 -2.35 -28.31 12.10
C PRO A 189 -2.72 -29.78 11.89
N GLY A 190 -1.76 -30.69 12.11
CA GLY A 190 -1.94 -32.13 11.89
C GLY A 190 -1.63 -32.60 10.47
N GLY A 191 -1.27 -31.72 9.57
CA GLY A 191 -0.84 -32.06 8.21
C GLY A 191 0.59 -32.58 8.13
N VAL A 192 1.00 -32.97 6.93
CA VAL A 192 2.36 -33.43 6.63
C VAL A 192 3.24 -32.26 6.20
N PHE A 193 4.46 -32.21 6.70
CA PHE A 193 5.46 -31.22 6.29
C PHE A 193 5.91 -31.50 4.86
N HIS A 194 5.77 -30.52 3.98
CA HIS A 194 6.14 -30.59 2.57
C HIS A 194 7.43 -29.84 2.23
N GLY A 195 7.87 -28.93 3.10
CA GLY A 195 9.05 -28.10 2.89
C GLY A 195 8.91 -26.73 3.53
N ALA A 196 9.82 -25.82 3.21
CA ALA A 196 9.75 -24.43 3.62
C ALA A 196 9.39 -23.56 2.42
N ASN A 197 8.57 -22.53 2.67
CA ASN A 197 8.28 -21.52 1.66
C ASN A 197 9.57 -20.77 1.28
N ALA A 198 9.93 -20.76 0.01
CA ALA A 198 11.19 -20.18 -0.45
C ALA A 198 11.29 -18.65 -0.21
N ARG A 199 10.18 -17.93 -0.02
CA ARG A 199 10.15 -16.50 0.24
C ARG A 199 10.12 -16.15 1.72
N THR A 200 9.29 -16.85 2.49
CA THR A 200 9.05 -16.51 3.91
C THR A 200 9.87 -17.37 4.87
N GLY A 201 10.40 -18.51 4.41
CA GLY A 201 11.09 -19.49 5.25
C GLY A 201 10.14 -20.30 6.15
N ASN A 202 8.84 -20.01 6.13
CA ASN A 202 7.85 -20.68 6.96
C ASN A 202 7.57 -22.11 6.51
N PRO A 203 7.26 -23.05 7.44
CA PRO A 203 6.97 -24.42 7.10
C PRO A 203 5.67 -24.54 6.29
N VAL A 204 5.69 -25.28 5.20
CA VAL A 204 4.52 -25.68 4.41
C VAL A 204 4.01 -27.00 4.96
N VAL A 205 2.87 -26.97 5.61
CA VAL A 205 2.22 -28.14 6.22
C VAL A 205 0.82 -28.29 5.66
N ILE A 206 0.53 -29.41 5.00
CA ILE A 206 -0.73 -29.64 4.31
C ILE A 206 -1.39 -30.90 4.84
N ASP A 207 -2.66 -30.79 5.23
CA ASP A 207 -3.51 -31.91 5.57
C ASP A 207 -4.31 -32.35 4.33
N ARG A 208 -3.82 -33.36 3.64
CA ARG A 208 -4.47 -33.88 2.42
C ARG A 208 -5.89 -34.45 2.67
N THR A 209 -6.22 -34.73 3.92
CA THR A 209 -7.57 -35.27 4.25
C THR A 209 -8.65 -34.19 4.20
N LYS A 210 -8.24 -32.93 4.28
CA LYS A 210 -9.13 -31.75 4.16
C LYS A 210 -9.32 -31.26 2.72
N GLY A 211 -8.52 -31.76 1.79
CA GLY A 211 -8.66 -31.43 0.37
C GLY A 211 -9.87 -32.10 -0.27
N MET A 212 -10.43 -31.49 -1.32
CA MET A 212 -11.53 -32.13 -2.12
C MET A 212 -11.08 -33.44 -2.76
N ASN A 213 -9.78 -33.66 -2.93
CA ASN A 213 -9.20 -34.90 -3.43
C ASN A 213 -7.85 -35.15 -2.73
N GLY A 214 -7.71 -36.26 -2.04
CA GLY A 214 -6.49 -36.68 -1.34
C GLY A 214 -5.37 -37.21 -2.27
N ASN A 215 -5.62 -37.36 -3.57
CA ASN A 215 -4.66 -37.85 -4.53
C ASN A 215 -3.72 -36.72 -4.96
N GLY A 216 -2.45 -37.02 -5.08
CA GLY A 216 -1.40 -36.08 -5.57
C GLY A 216 -0.47 -36.78 -6.54
N PHE A 217 0.07 -36.02 -7.49
CA PHE A 217 1.09 -36.47 -8.41
C PHE A 217 2.38 -35.74 -8.12
N ILE A 218 3.49 -36.47 -8.07
CA ILE A 218 4.83 -35.89 -8.03
C ILE A 218 5.48 -36.22 -9.37
N LEU A 219 5.79 -35.19 -10.14
CA LEU A 219 6.45 -35.32 -11.43
C LEU A 219 7.86 -34.71 -11.31
N GLY A 220 8.84 -35.47 -11.74
CA GLY A 220 10.23 -35.02 -11.78
C GLY A 220 10.98 -35.69 -12.91
N THR A 221 12.06 -35.08 -13.37
CA THR A 221 13.01 -35.70 -14.28
C THR A 221 13.95 -36.64 -13.52
N THR A 222 14.54 -37.61 -14.21
CA THR A 222 15.51 -38.53 -13.62
C THR A 222 16.65 -37.72 -12.99
N GLY A 223 16.88 -37.91 -11.67
CA GLY A 223 17.93 -37.19 -10.93
C GLY A 223 17.45 -35.88 -10.26
N SER A 224 16.16 -35.56 -10.22
CA SER A 224 15.62 -34.39 -9.53
C SER A 224 15.46 -34.56 -8.01
N GLY A 225 16.00 -35.61 -7.42
CA GLY A 225 16.09 -35.86 -5.99
C GLY A 225 14.80 -36.39 -5.39
#